data_fb790a3d256216119452e8da466a24e6
#
_entry.id   fb790a3d256216119452e8da466a24e6
#
_cell.length_a   1.000
_cell.length_b   1.000
_cell.length_c   1.000
_cell.angle_alpha   90.00
_cell.angle_beta   90.00
_cell.angle_gamma   90.00
#
_symmetry.space_group_name_H-M   'P 1'
#
loop_
_entity.id
_entity.type
_entity.pdbx_description
1 polymer ?
#
loop_
_entity_poly.entity_id
_entity_poly.type
_entity_poly.pdbx_seq_one_letter_code
_entity_poly.pdbx_strand_id
1 'polypeptide(L)'
;MVSGTLKKLKETGAITLGYRESSLPFSYLNRRQQAIGYAIDLCREIVEDVSTELDGMEVKIGFAPVTPANRLQKVASGDIDLECGSTTANMERRKEVAFSPIFFIAGTKLMVPKSSSIRSYRDLAGRTVVVTAGTTNETALSTLAQKQKIGMSIVSAADHAQSLDALASGKADAFATDDVLLYGFIATNEKARDMMVVGDYLSYDPYGLAYRRDDPAFAALVERTFTRIAGERRLAELYNKWFLRRLPTGETLNLPMSAQLAEIFRMLGEPE
;
A
#
# COMPACT_ATOMS: atom_id res chain seq x y z
N MET A 1 -27.54 -16.40 -6.64
CA MET A 1 -26.66 -17.61 -6.70
C MET A 1 -25.22 -17.11 -6.48
N VAL A 2 -24.55 -17.62 -5.44
CA VAL A 2 -23.18 -17.22 -5.09
C VAL A 2 -22.22 -17.73 -6.17
N SER A 3 -21.35 -16.86 -6.69
CA SER A 3 -20.38 -17.16 -7.76
C SER A 3 -18.99 -16.66 -7.42
N GLY A 4 -18.01 -17.00 -8.23
CA GLY A 4 -16.65 -16.49 -8.12
C GLY A 4 -16.01 -16.75 -6.75
N THR A 5 -15.40 -15.72 -6.18
CA THR A 5 -14.74 -15.78 -4.87
C THR A 5 -15.71 -16.14 -3.75
N LEU A 6 -16.93 -15.58 -3.73
CA LEU A 6 -17.92 -15.90 -2.70
C LEU A 6 -18.32 -17.39 -2.71
N LYS A 7 -18.41 -18.03 -3.89
CA LYS A 7 -18.67 -19.46 -4.00
C LYS A 7 -17.51 -20.27 -3.40
N LYS A 8 -16.27 -19.94 -3.76
CA LYS A 8 -15.07 -20.55 -3.18
C LYS A 8 -15.08 -20.45 -1.66
N LEU A 9 -15.37 -19.26 -1.11
CA LEU A 9 -15.39 -19.04 0.34
C LEU A 9 -16.49 -19.84 1.03
N LYS A 10 -17.67 -19.96 0.42
CA LYS A 10 -18.76 -20.79 0.92
C LYS A 10 -18.39 -22.29 0.97
N GLU A 11 -17.63 -22.76 -0.02
CA GLU A 11 -17.20 -24.16 -0.12
C GLU A 11 -16.01 -24.47 0.80
N THR A 12 -15.07 -23.54 0.97
CA THR A 12 -13.82 -23.78 1.72
C THR A 12 -13.85 -23.29 3.17
N GLY A 13 -14.73 -22.35 3.50
CA GLY A 13 -14.77 -21.69 4.81
C GLY A 13 -13.55 -20.80 5.09
N ALA A 14 -12.74 -20.45 4.09
CA ALA A 14 -11.49 -19.74 4.30
C ALA A 14 -11.19 -18.70 3.21
N ILE A 15 -10.70 -17.53 3.63
CA ILE A 15 -10.18 -16.46 2.77
C ILE A 15 -8.69 -16.28 2.99
N THR A 16 -7.93 -16.04 1.91
CA THR A 16 -6.49 -15.78 1.99
C THR A 16 -6.22 -14.32 1.70
N LEU A 17 -5.66 -13.62 2.69
CA LEU A 17 -5.22 -12.23 2.58
C LEU A 17 -3.72 -12.16 2.27
N GLY A 18 -3.36 -11.52 1.17
CA GLY A 18 -1.98 -11.20 0.84
C GLY A 18 -1.50 -10.01 1.67
N TYR A 19 -0.39 -10.16 2.40
CA TYR A 19 0.18 -9.08 3.21
C TYR A 19 1.60 -8.74 2.80
N ARG A 20 2.02 -7.51 3.12
CA ARG A 20 3.39 -7.02 2.94
C ARG A 20 4.13 -7.04 4.27
N GLU A 21 5.43 -7.28 4.23
CA GLU A 21 6.25 -7.33 5.44
C GLU A 21 6.80 -5.96 5.88
N SER A 22 6.91 -5.01 4.94
CA SER A 22 7.58 -3.72 5.15
C SER A 22 6.87 -2.52 4.54
N SER A 23 5.53 -2.49 4.52
CA SER A 23 4.71 -1.37 4.03
C SER A 23 3.93 -0.68 5.16
N LEU A 24 4.64 -0.26 6.22
CA LEU A 24 4.05 0.45 7.35
C LEU A 24 3.53 1.84 6.91
N PRO A 25 2.30 2.25 7.33
CA PRO A 25 1.39 1.60 8.28
C PRO A 25 0.30 0.73 7.62
N PHE A 26 0.39 0.43 6.33
CA PHE A 26 -0.65 -0.28 5.57
C PHE A 26 -0.66 -1.78 5.83
N SER A 27 0.52 -2.40 5.78
CA SER A 27 0.70 -3.84 5.89
C SER A 27 2.14 -4.13 6.29
N TYR A 28 2.32 -4.71 7.47
CA TYR A 28 3.65 -5.03 7.99
C TYR A 28 3.54 -6.09 9.10
N LEU A 29 4.68 -6.65 9.49
CA LEU A 29 4.75 -7.59 10.59
C LEU A 29 5.02 -6.86 11.91
N ASN A 30 4.19 -7.13 12.92
CA ASN A 30 4.45 -6.67 14.28
C ASN A 30 5.57 -7.51 14.96
N ARG A 31 5.93 -7.17 16.19
CA ARG A 31 6.97 -7.91 16.97
C ARG A 31 6.63 -9.39 17.19
N ARG A 32 5.35 -9.77 17.07
CA ARG A 32 4.86 -11.15 17.19
C ARG A 32 4.77 -11.86 15.84
N GLN A 33 5.32 -11.28 14.78
CA GLN A 33 5.23 -11.79 13.40
C GLN A 33 3.81 -11.95 12.89
N GLN A 34 2.90 -11.07 13.31
CA GLN A 34 1.52 -11.02 12.83
C GLN A 34 1.38 -9.89 11.82
N ALA A 35 0.66 -10.16 10.73
CA ALA A 35 0.33 -9.15 9.73
C ALA A 35 -0.71 -8.18 10.30
N ILE A 36 -0.33 -6.90 10.37
CA ILE A 36 -1.18 -5.80 10.84
C ILE A 36 -1.04 -4.60 9.90
N GLY A 37 -1.94 -3.66 10.01
CA GLY A 37 -1.89 -2.40 9.27
C GLY A 37 -3.25 -1.89 8.85
N TYR A 38 -3.25 -0.69 8.29
CA TYR A 38 -4.44 0.00 7.82
C TYR A 38 -5.18 -0.80 6.71
N ALA A 39 -4.43 -1.30 5.72
CA ALA A 39 -5.00 -2.14 4.66
C ALA A 39 -5.48 -3.50 5.18
N ILE A 40 -4.79 -4.07 6.19
CA ILE A 40 -5.24 -5.31 6.84
C ILE A 40 -6.57 -5.09 7.56
N ASP A 41 -6.73 -3.97 8.27
CA ASP A 41 -8.00 -3.65 8.93
C ASP A 41 -9.14 -3.45 7.92
N LEU A 42 -8.89 -2.76 6.79
CA LEU A 42 -9.88 -2.63 5.71
C LEU A 42 -10.27 -3.99 5.10
N CYS A 43 -9.30 -4.88 4.90
CA CYS A 43 -9.61 -6.25 4.44
C CYS A 43 -10.47 -7.01 5.45
N ARG A 44 -10.28 -6.80 6.75
CA ARG A 44 -11.13 -7.42 7.80
C ARG A 44 -12.56 -6.93 7.73
N GLU A 45 -12.80 -5.65 7.45
CA GLU A 45 -14.15 -5.12 7.21
C GLU A 45 -14.83 -5.84 6.02
N ILE A 46 -14.08 -6.13 4.95
CA ILE A 46 -14.61 -6.92 3.83
C ILE A 46 -14.94 -8.36 4.27
N VAL A 47 -14.09 -8.98 5.08
CA VAL A 47 -14.32 -10.35 5.57
C VAL A 47 -15.56 -10.43 6.46
N GLU A 48 -15.84 -9.42 7.28
CA GLU A 48 -17.06 -9.32 8.08
C GLU A 48 -18.31 -9.30 7.18
N ASP A 49 -18.28 -8.50 6.11
CA ASP A 49 -19.39 -8.45 5.15
C ASP A 49 -19.51 -9.73 4.31
N VAL A 50 -18.40 -10.42 4.01
CA VAL A 50 -18.42 -11.75 3.41
C VAL A 50 -19.14 -12.74 4.33
N SER A 51 -18.85 -12.76 5.62
CA SER A 51 -19.53 -13.60 6.60
C SER A 51 -21.03 -13.34 6.61
N THR A 52 -21.42 -12.07 6.58
CA THR A 52 -22.85 -11.66 6.51
C THR A 52 -23.51 -12.14 5.20
N GLU A 53 -22.87 -11.95 4.06
CA GLU A 53 -23.35 -12.37 2.73
C GLU A 53 -23.51 -13.90 2.63
N LEU A 54 -22.74 -14.65 3.42
CA LEU A 54 -22.77 -16.11 3.50
C LEU A 54 -23.61 -16.63 4.70
N ASP A 55 -24.70 -15.93 5.02
CA ASP A 55 -25.66 -16.31 6.06
C ASP A 55 -25.06 -16.46 7.48
N GLY A 56 -24.07 -15.63 7.80
CA GLY A 56 -23.36 -15.62 9.09
C GLY A 56 -22.30 -16.72 9.24
N MET A 57 -21.88 -17.32 8.15
CA MET A 57 -20.82 -18.33 8.17
C MET A 57 -19.50 -17.73 8.64
N GLU A 58 -18.86 -18.35 9.62
CA GLU A 58 -17.53 -17.98 10.04
C GLU A 58 -16.51 -18.28 8.94
N VAL A 59 -15.82 -17.22 8.46
CA VAL A 59 -14.78 -17.33 7.44
C VAL A 59 -13.42 -17.23 8.12
N LYS A 60 -12.60 -18.27 8.02
CA LYS A 60 -11.25 -18.30 8.55
C LYS A 60 -10.32 -17.45 7.68
N ILE A 61 -9.54 -16.58 8.31
CA ILE A 61 -8.54 -15.76 7.63
C ILE A 61 -7.18 -16.47 7.63
N GLY A 62 -6.69 -16.79 6.43
CA GLY A 62 -5.30 -17.15 6.20
C GLY A 62 -4.51 -15.95 5.69
N PHE A 63 -3.21 -15.90 6.01
CA PHE A 63 -2.30 -14.85 5.55
C PHE A 63 -1.20 -15.45 4.69
N ALA A 64 -0.91 -14.80 3.55
CA ALA A 64 0.20 -15.17 2.66
C ALA A 64 1.07 -13.95 2.36
N PRO A 65 2.41 -14.05 2.49
CA PRO A 65 3.29 -12.95 2.17
C PRO A 65 3.33 -12.69 0.67
N VAL A 66 3.34 -11.42 0.31
CA VAL A 66 3.48 -10.95 -1.08
C VAL A 66 4.53 -9.86 -1.18
N THR A 67 5.14 -9.77 -2.35
CA THR A 67 6.06 -8.69 -2.73
C THR A 67 5.39 -7.79 -3.79
N PRO A 68 5.89 -6.57 -4.03
CA PRO A 68 5.38 -5.77 -5.14
C PRO A 68 5.43 -6.47 -6.49
N ALA A 69 6.43 -7.34 -6.69
CA ALA A 69 6.63 -8.04 -7.97
C ALA A 69 5.65 -9.20 -8.20
N ASN A 70 5.13 -9.86 -7.13
CA ASN A 70 4.29 -11.06 -7.29
C ASN A 70 2.83 -10.89 -6.87
N ARG A 71 2.47 -9.80 -6.16
CA ARG A 71 1.14 -9.61 -5.57
C ARG A 71 0.00 -9.68 -6.57
N LEU A 72 0.13 -9.03 -7.73
CA LEU A 72 -0.93 -9.00 -8.74
C LEU A 72 -1.14 -10.36 -9.38
N GLN A 73 -0.06 -11.07 -9.71
CA GLN A 73 -0.12 -12.43 -10.23
C GLN A 73 -0.81 -13.37 -9.23
N LYS A 74 -0.49 -13.28 -7.93
CA LYS A 74 -1.11 -14.10 -6.89
C LYS A 74 -2.60 -13.81 -6.73
N VAL A 75 -3.04 -12.57 -6.91
CA VAL A 75 -4.46 -12.21 -6.98
C VAL A 75 -5.11 -12.82 -8.22
N ALA A 76 -4.50 -12.64 -9.39
CA ALA A 76 -5.05 -13.12 -10.67
C ALA A 76 -5.15 -14.66 -10.71
N SER A 77 -4.18 -15.38 -10.14
CA SER A 77 -4.19 -16.84 -10.04
C SER A 77 -5.18 -17.39 -8.99
N GLY A 78 -5.60 -16.55 -8.03
CA GLY A 78 -6.43 -16.97 -6.91
C GLY A 78 -5.67 -17.62 -5.76
N ASP A 79 -4.32 -17.51 -5.73
CA ASP A 79 -3.48 -17.91 -4.60
C ASP A 79 -3.80 -17.08 -3.36
N ILE A 80 -4.17 -15.82 -3.55
CA ILE A 80 -4.74 -14.93 -2.55
C ILE A 80 -6.07 -14.35 -3.07
N ASP A 81 -7.00 -14.08 -2.16
CA ASP A 81 -8.33 -13.55 -2.50
C ASP A 81 -8.36 -12.02 -2.46
N LEU A 82 -7.62 -11.43 -1.53
CA LEU A 82 -7.44 -9.98 -1.38
C LEU A 82 -5.98 -9.65 -1.16
N GLU A 83 -5.46 -8.64 -1.82
CA GLU A 83 -4.16 -8.05 -1.53
C GLU A 83 -4.36 -6.82 -0.63
N CYS A 84 -3.78 -6.90 0.58
CA CYS A 84 -3.99 -5.96 1.67
C CYS A 84 -2.70 -5.18 1.94
N GLY A 85 -2.26 -4.40 0.98
CA GLY A 85 -0.99 -3.67 1.04
C GLY A 85 -1.08 -2.21 0.64
N SER A 86 -0.02 -1.70 0.04
CA SER A 86 0.13 -0.34 -0.48
C SER A 86 0.21 -0.39 -2.01
N THR A 87 -0.89 -0.73 -2.65
CA THR A 87 -0.92 -0.99 -4.10
C THR A 87 -1.64 0.10 -4.85
N THR A 88 -0.91 0.77 -5.74
CA THR A 88 -1.45 1.80 -6.63
C THR A 88 -2.44 1.20 -7.61
N ALA A 89 -3.67 1.70 -7.59
CA ALA A 89 -4.75 1.33 -8.50
C ALA A 89 -4.67 2.18 -9.78
N ASN A 90 -3.91 1.73 -10.75
CA ASN A 90 -3.78 2.40 -12.04
C ASN A 90 -4.42 1.60 -13.18
N MET A 91 -4.55 2.22 -14.36
CA MET A 91 -5.22 1.64 -15.52
C MET A 91 -4.51 0.38 -16.03
N GLU A 92 -3.19 0.32 -15.95
CA GLU A 92 -2.41 -0.84 -16.40
C GLU A 92 -2.72 -2.06 -15.54
N ARG A 93 -2.66 -1.90 -14.22
CA ARG A 93 -2.95 -2.98 -13.26
C ARG A 93 -4.42 -3.42 -13.29
N ARG A 94 -5.35 -2.52 -13.64
CA ARG A 94 -6.77 -2.86 -13.82
C ARG A 94 -7.03 -3.80 -15.01
N LYS A 95 -6.05 -4.00 -15.87
CA LYS A 95 -6.15 -5.04 -16.91
C LYS A 95 -5.99 -6.46 -16.34
N GLU A 96 -5.31 -6.61 -15.21
CA GLU A 96 -5.00 -7.90 -14.58
C GLU A 96 -5.89 -8.19 -13.38
N VAL A 97 -6.17 -7.18 -12.55
CA VAL A 97 -6.91 -7.30 -11.29
C VAL A 97 -7.96 -6.20 -11.16
N ALA A 98 -8.92 -6.38 -10.26
CA ALA A 98 -9.85 -5.35 -9.83
C ALA A 98 -9.34 -4.69 -8.54
N PHE A 99 -9.85 -3.49 -8.25
CA PHE A 99 -9.50 -2.71 -7.07
C PHE A 99 -10.75 -2.21 -6.35
N SER A 100 -10.66 -2.16 -5.03
CA SER A 100 -11.61 -1.46 -4.17
C SER A 100 -11.70 0.02 -4.51
N PRO A 101 -12.64 0.77 -3.93
CA PRO A 101 -12.54 2.21 -3.81
C PRO A 101 -11.19 2.63 -3.21
N ILE A 102 -10.75 3.84 -3.55
CA ILE A 102 -9.46 4.38 -3.09
C ILE A 102 -9.54 4.68 -1.60
N PHE A 103 -8.55 4.18 -0.85
CA PHE A 103 -8.48 4.37 0.60
C PHE A 103 -7.28 5.19 1.06
N PHE A 104 -6.34 5.51 0.16
CA PHE A 104 -5.20 6.39 0.43
C PHE A 104 -4.68 7.01 -0.87
N ILE A 105 -3.99 8.15 -0.75
CA ILE A 105 -3.30 8.81 -1.86
C ILE A 105 -1.86 9.06 -1.44
N ALA A 106 -0.93 8.50 -2.19
CA ALA A 106 0.50 8.70 -2.03
C ALA A 106 1.12 9.25 -3.32
N GLY A 107 2.42 9.48 -3.29
CA GLY A 107 3.20 9.80 -4.46
C GLY A 107 4.68 9.58 -4.22
N THR A 108 5.43 9.31 -5.27
CA THR A 108 6.87 9.07 -5.19
C THR A 108 7.61 10.31 -4.74
N LYS A 109 8.42 10.16 -3.70
CA LYS A 109 9.44 11.13 -3.26
C LYS A 109 10.79 10.45 -3.06
N LEU A 110 11.77 11.21 -2.66
CA LEU A 110 13.13 10.74 -2.41
C LEU A 110 13.44 10.77 -0.91
N MET A 111 14.00 9.70 -0.39
CA MET A 111 14.66 9.68 0.91
C MET A 111 16.16 9.72 0.70
N VAL A 112 16.83 10.58 1.45
CA VAL A 112 18.29 10.76 1.40
C VAL A 112 18.84 10.96 2.82
N PRO A 113 20.12 10.69 3.08
CA PRO A 113 20.76 11.10 4.32
C PRO A 113 20.64 12.61 4.54
N LYS A 114 20.46 13.06 5.80
CA LYS A 114 20.40 14.49 6.15
C LYS A 114 21.65 15.26 5.70
N SER A 115 22.79 14.59 5.64
CA SER A 115 24.06 15.14 5.15
C SER A 115 24.17 15.24 3.62
N SER A 116 23.23 14.65 2.87
CA SER A 116 23.22 14.66 1.40
C SER A 116 23.00 16.06 0.86
N SER A 117 23.60 16.34 -0.30
CA SER A 117 23.33 17.57 -1.08
C SER A 117 22.09 17.45 -1.99
N ILE A 118 21.52 16.24 -2.13
CA ILE A 118 20.34 16.03 -2.97
C ILE A 118 19.12 16.68 -2.33
N ARG A 119 18.40 17.51 -3.11
CA ARG A 119 17.17 18.21 -2.69
C ARG A 119 16.03 17.97 -3.67
N SER A 120 16.32 17.50 -4.87
CA SER A 120 15.33 17.21 -5.90
C SER A 120 15.85 16.15 -6.88
N TYR A 121 14.98 15.70 -7.79
CA TYR A 121 15.39 14.79 -8.87
C TYR A 121 16.49 15.38 -9.78
N ARG A 122 16.62 16.71 -9.84
CA ARG A 122 17.64 17.38 -10.65
C ARG A 122 19.06 17.13 -10.15
N ASP A 123 19.20 16.80 -8.87
CA ASP A 123 20.49 16.50 -8.22
C ASP A 123 20.92 15.04 -8.35
N LEU A 124 20.15 14.22 -9.09
CA LEU A 124 20.40 12.78 -9.22
C LEU A 124 21.38 12.41 -10.34
N ALA A 125 21.87 13.38 -11.12
CA ALA A 125 22.88 13.11 -12.14
C ALA A 125 24.15 12.52 -11.51
N GLY A 126 24.60 11.36 -12.03
CA GLY A 126 25.76 10.62 -11.50
C GLY A 126 25.53 9.91 -10.17
N ARG A 127 24.28 9.89 -9.65
CA ARG A 127 23.91 9.25 -8.39
C ARG A 127 23.32 7.88 -8.61
N THR A 128 23.37 7.05 -7.57
CA THR A 128 22.68 5.76 -7.51
C THR A 128 21.39 5.90 -6.72
N VAL A 129 20.28 5.56 -7.33
CA VAL A 129 18.95 5.57 -6.70
C VAL A 129 18.42 4.16 -6.58
N VAL A 130 18.07 3.74 -5.37
CA VAL A 130 17.39 2.46 -5.16
C VAL A 130 15.89 2.64 -5.25
N VAL A 131 15.23 1.67 -5.88
CA VAL A 131 13.78 1.50 -5.94
C VAL A 131 13.42 0.09 -5.52
N THR A 132 12.16 -0.16 -5.23
CA THR A 132 11.68 -1.52 -4.99
C THR A 132 11.09 -2.08 -6.28
N ALA A 133 11.55 -3.26 -6.68
CA ALA A 133 11.14 -3.92 -7.93
C ALA A 133 9.62 -4.15 -7.98
N GLY A 134 9.00 -3.93 -9.14
CA GLY A 134 7.56 -4.13 -9.35
C GLY A 134 6.67 -3.02 -8.79
N THR A 135 7.26 -1.88 -8.41
CA THR A 135 6.51 -0.70 -7.97
C THR A 135 6.27 0.30 -9.11
N THR A 136 5.25 1.14 -8.94
CA THR A 136 5.03 2.30 -9.82
C THR A 136 6.15 3.33 -9.71
N ASN A 137 6.83 3.38 -8.56
CA ASN A 137 7.97 4.27 -8.30
C ASN A 137 9.16 3.94 -9.20
N GLU A 138 9.44 2.65 -9.43
CA GLU A 138 10.47 2.20 -10.36
C GLU A 138 10.20 2.72 -11.79
N THR A 139 8.95 2.59 -12.24
CA THR A 139 8.53 3.09 -13.55
C THR A 139 8.57 4.61 -13.62
N ALA A 140 8.09 5.31 -12.59
CA ALA A 140 8.08 6.76 -12.53
C ALA A 140 9.50 7.34 -12.59
N LEU A 141 10.43 6.77 -11.82
CA LEU A 141 11.83 7.22 -11.81
C LEU A 141 12.53 6.94 -13.14
N SER A 142 12.34 5.75 -13.73
CA SER A 142 12.91 5.39 -15.03
C SER A 142 12.40 6.31 -16.13
N THR A 143 11.10 6.59 -16.15
CA THR A 143 10.48 7.51 -17.10
C THR A 143 11.02 8.93 -16.93
N LEU A 144 11.16 9.41 -15.68
CA LEU A 144 11.70 10.72 -15.37
C LEU A 144 13.15 10.85 -15.87
N ALA A 145 13.99 9.84 -15.58
CA ALA A 145 15.39 9.81 -16.01
C ALA A 145 15.53 9.94 -17.54
N GLN A 146 14.70 9.21 -18.27
CA GLN A 146 14.67 9.27 -19.74
C GLN A 146 14.19 10.62 -20.26
N LYS A 147 13.04 11.12 -19.78
CA LYS A 147 12.44 12.38 -20.24
C LYS A 147 13.32 13.59 -19.95
N GLN A 148 13.94 13.62 -18.78
CA GLN A 148 14.78 14.75 -18.35
C GLN A 148 16.26 14.56 -18.72
N LYS A 149 16.61 13.42 -19.35
CA LYS A 149 17.98 13.05 -19.72
C LYS A 149 18.96 13.10 -18.54
N ILE A 150 18.51 12.61 -17.38
CA ILE A 150 19.32 12.57 -16.17
C ILE A 150 20.07 11.25 -16.15
N GLY A 151 21.40 11.32 -16.20
CA GLY A 151 22.28 10.14 -16.10
C GLY A 151 22.43 9.67 -14.67
N MET A 152 21.45 8.90 -14.15
CA MET A 152 21.51 8.24 -12.86
C MET A 152 21.58 6.72 -13.01
N SER A 153 22.11 6.04 -12.00
CA SER A 153 22.03 4.57 -11.88
C SER A 153 20.82 4.21 -11.06
N ILE A 154 19.89 3.42 -11.61
CA ILE A 154 18.74 2.90 -10.89
C ILE A 154 19.01 1.45 -10.54
N VAL A 155 18.96 1.11 -9.25
CA VAL A 155 19.11 -0.26 -8.73
C VAL A 155 17.83 -0.68 -8.05
N SER A 156 17.46 -1.95 -8.18
CA SER A 156 16.22 -2.48 -7.60
C SER A 156 16.49 -3.44 -6.47
N ALA A 157 15.71 -3.34 -5.40
CA ALA A 157 15.68 -4.31 -4.30
C ALA A 157 14.34 -5.06 -4.28
N ALA A 158 14.29 -6.22 -3.64
CA ALA A 158 13.10 -7.07 -3.67
C ALA A 158 11.94 -6.53 -2.84
N ASP A 159 12.24 -5.77 -1.77
CA ASP A 159 11.22 -5.11 -0.96
C ASP A 159 11.72 -3.78 -0.36
N HIS A 160 10.83 -3.06 0.31
CA HIS A 160 11.12 -1.72 0.85
C HIS A 160 12.17 -1.73 1.98
N ALA A 161 12.23 -2.78 2.79
CA ALA A 161 13.25 -2.88 3.85
C ALA A 161 14.64 -3.04 3.26
N GLN A 162 14.79 -3.86 2.21
CA GLN A 162 16.06 -4.01 1.49
C GLN A 162 16.45 -2.73 0.74
N SER A 163 15.47 -1.98 0.20
CA SER A 163 15.73 -0.67 -0.41
C SER A 163 16.26 0.33 0.62
N LEU A 164 15.67 0.36 1.83
CA LEU A 164 16.20 1.16 2.94
C LEU A 164 17.61 0.72 3.34
N ASP A 165 17.87 -0.58 3.39
CA ASP A 165 19.20 -1.12 3.72
C ASP A 165 20.25 -0.69 2.69
N ALA A 166 19.93 -0.64 1.42
CA ALA A 166 20.82 -0.16 0.37
C ALA A 166 21.17 1.34 0.57
N LEU A 167 20.18 2.17 0.92
CA LEU A 167 20.41 3.58 1.25
C LEU A 167 21.24 3.72 2.53
N ALA A 168 20.86 3.06 3.61
CA ALA A 168 21.51 3.17 4.91
C ALA A 168 22.97 2.68 4.91
N SER A 169 23.29 1.69 4.08
CA SER A 169 24.65 1.17 3.90
C SER A 169 25.51 1.97 2.92
N GLY A 170 24.96 3.01 2.30
CA GLY A 170 25.68 3.83 1.31
C GLY A 170 25.83 3.16 -0.07
N LYS A 171 25.15 2.05 -0.34
CA LYS A 171 25.09 1.41 -1.67
C LYS A 171 24.25 2.22 -2.65
N ALA A 172 23.37 3.07 -2.15
CA ALA A 172 22.59 4.04 -2.92
C ALA A 172 22.68 5.42 -2.27
N ASP A 173 22.54 6.47 -3.06
CA ASP A 173 22.55 7.88 -2.62
C ASP A 173 21.14 8.36 -2.25
N ALA A 174 20.11 7.73 -2.83
CA ALA A 174 18.71 8.03 -2.58
C ALA A 174 17.84 6.76 -2.68
N PHE A 175 16.72 6.76 -1.98
CA PHE A 175 15.66 5.76 -2.11
C PHE A 175 14.38 6.44 -2.59
N ALA A 176 13.86 6.00 -3.73
CA ALA A 176 12.62 6.51 -4.31
C ALA A 176 11.47 5.54 -4.07
N THR A 177 10.48 5.96 -3.30
CA THR A 177 9.21 5.25 -3.11
C THR A 177 8.13 6.23 -2.64
N ASP A 178 6.95 5.73 -2.29
CA ASP A 178 5.83 6.55 -1.83
C ASP A 178 6.17 7.27 -0.53
N ASP A 179 5.86 8.55 -0.47
CA ASP A 179 6.20 9.45 0.63
C ASP A 179 5.75 8.92 1.99
N VAL A 180 4.55 8.39 2.09
CA VAL A 180 4.00 7.82 3.33
C VAL A 180 4.84 6.66 3.86
N LEU A 181 5.37 5.81 2.98
CA LEU A 181 6.27 4.71 3.36
C LEU A 181 7.62 5.22 3.85
N LEU A 182 8.13 6.28 3.22
CA LEU A 182 9.35 6.96 3.66
C LEU A 182 9.18 7.55 5.07
N TYR A 183 8.08 8.25 5.33
CA TYR A 183 7.75 8.77 6.67
C TYR A 183 7.56 7.64 7.68
N GLY A 184 6.96 6.53 7.27
CA GLY A 184 6.85 5.33 8.09
C GLY A 184 8.20 4.79 8.55
N PHE A 185 9.18 4.69 7.66
CA PHE A 185 10.54 4.30 7.99
C PHE A 185 11.23 5.30 8.93
N ILE A 186 11.13 6.60 8.66
CA ILE A 186 11.73 7.63 9.52
C ILE A 186 11.18 7.56 10.94
N ALA A 187 9.88 7.29 11.08
CA ALA A 187 9.23 7.23 12.39
C ALA A 187 9.60 5.97 13.18
N THR A 188 9.86 4.82 12.52
CA THR A 188 9.88 3.52 13.19
C THR A 188 11.19 2.73 13.05
N ASN A 189 12.07 3.12 12.14
CA ASN A 189 13.29 2.36 11.84
C ASN A 189 14.54 3.17 12.18
N GLU A 190 15.38 2.62 13.06
CA GLU A 190 16.62 3.28 13.48
C GLU A 190 17.57 3.60 12.31
N LYS A 191 17.60 2.78 11.26
CA LYS A 191 18.41 3.02 10.06
C LYS A 191 17.97 4.28 9.30
N ALA A 192 16.72 4.73 9.47
CA ALA A 192 16.18 5.93 8.84
C ALA A 192 16.23 7.17 9.74
N ARG A 193 16.75 7.09 10.96
CA ARG A 193 16.80 8.22 11.93
C ARG A 193 17.49 9.46 11.36
N ASP A 194 18.57 9.26 10.60
CA ASP A 194 19.35 10.35 10.00
C ASP A 194 19.02 10.57 8.52
N MET A 195 17.84 10.12 8.11
CA MET A 195 17.32 10.34 6.77
C MET A 195 16.30 11.47 6.75
N MET A 196 16.04 12.02 5.57
CA MET A 196 15.00 13.00 5.30
C MET A 196 14.34 12.74 3.95
N VAL A 197 13.09 13.18 3.82
CA VAL A 197 12.35 13.16 2.56
C VAL A 197 12.52 14.48 1.86
N VAL A 198 12.84 14.46 0.57
CA VAL A 198 13.13 15.66 -0.23
C VAL A 198 12.43 15.62 -1.59
N GLY A 199 12.33 16.78 -2.21
CA GLY A 199 11.84 16.98 -3.57
C GLY A 199 10.33 17.03 -3.70
N ASP A 200 9.91 17.33 -4.92
CA ASP A 200 8.50 17.32 -5.31
C ASP A 200 7.99 15.90 -5.53
N TYR A 201 6.67 15.75 -5.63
CA TYR A 201 6.07 14.49 -6.03
C TYR A 201 6.45 14.15 -7.48
N LEU A 202 6.92 12.92 -7.69
CA LEU A 202 7.31 12.41 -9.01
C LEU A 202 6.20 11.56 -9.64
N SER A 203 5.16 11.24 -8.87
CA SER A 203 3.99 10.48 -9.32
C SER A 203 2.79 10.77 -8.44
N TYR A 204 1.63 10.24 -8.86
CA TYR A 204 0.37 10.22 -8.12
C TYR A 204 -0.08 8.76 -8.00
N ASP A 205 -0.18 8.28 -6.76
CA ASP A 205 -0.37 6.87 -6.46
C ASP A 205 -1.58 6.65 -5.54
N PRO A 206 -2.80 6.54 -6.10
CA PRO A 206 -4.00 6.19 -5.33
C PRO A 206 -4.00 4.70 -5.00
N TYR A 207 -4.16 4.34 -3.73
CA TYR A 207 -4.17 2.95 -3.28
C TYR A 207 -5.57 2.36 -3.26
N GLY A 208 -5.68 1.12 -3.75
CA GLY A 208 -6.82 0.26 -3.64
C GLY A 208 -6.43 -1.15 -3.18
N LEU A 209 -7.34 -1.85 -2.55
CA LEU A 209 -7.18 -3.28 -2.26
C LEU A 209 -7.44 -4.05 -3.55
N ALA A 210 -6.50 -4.93 -3.94
CA ALA A 210 -6.64 -5.69 -5.17
C ALA A 210 -7.33 -7.04 -4.93
N TYR A 211 -8.20 -7.41 -5.84
CA TYR A 211 -8.88 -8.71 -5.85
C TYR A 211 -9.07 -9.20 -7.30
N ARG A 212 -9.52 -10.43 -7.46
CA ARG A 212 -9.63 -11.06 -8.78
C ARG A 212 -10.58 -10.28 -9.68
N ARG A 213 -10.16 -10.03 -10.90
CA ARG A 213 -10.95 -9.44 -11.96
C ARG A 213 -12.08 -10.39 -12.39
N ASP A 214 -13.09 -9.81 -13.03
CA ASP A 214 -14.23 -10.54 -13.60
C ASP A 214 -15.05 -11.34 -12.56
N ASP A 215 -15.13 -10.82 -11.34
CA ASP A 215 -15.94 -11.33 -10.23
C ASP A 215 -16.95 -10.28 -9.75
N PRO A 216 -18.04 -10.07 -10.48
CA PRO A 216 -18.99 -8.97 -10.20
C PRO A 216 -19.68 -9.10 -8.84
N ALA A 217 -19.87 -10.32 -8.34
CA ALA A 217 -20.49 -10.54 -7.03
C ALA A 217 -19.56 -10.07 -5.90
N PHE A 218 -18.29 -10.42 -5.97
CA PHE A 218 -17.30 -9.98 -5.00
C PHE A 218 -17.03 -8.47 -5.11
N ALA A 219 -16.95 -7.93 -6.33
CA ALA A 219 -16.81 -6.51 -6.57
C ALA A 219 -17.95 -5.70 -5.93
N ALA A 220 -19.21 -6.14 -6.13
CA ALA A 220 -20.37 -5.49 -5.53
C ALA A 220 -20.34 -5.55 -3.99
N LEU A 221 -19.84 -6.65 -3.39
CA LEU A 221 -19.66 -6.75 -1.95
C LEU A 221 -18.60 -5.74 -1.47
N VAL A 222 -17.42 -5.68 -2.11
CA VAL A 222 -16.36 -4.74 -1.75
C VAL A 222 -16.84 -3.29 -1.81
N GLU A 223 -17.57 -2.90 -2.86
CA GLU A 223 -18.15 -1.56 -2.98
C GLU A 223 -19.15 -1.25 -1.85
N ARG A 224 -20.05 -2.18 -1.53
CA ARG A 224 -21.00 -2.03 -0.42
C ARG A 224 -20.28 -1.91 0.93
N THR A 225 -19.22 -2.69 1.16
CA THR A 225 -18.40 -2.58 2.37
C THR A 225 -17.83 -1.17 2.53
N PHE A 226 -17.21 -0.64 1.49
CA PHE A 226 -16.64 0.72 1.53
C PHE A 226 -17.70 1.80 1.75
N THR A 227 -18.87 1.67 1.12
CA THR A 227 -20.01 2.59 1.36
C THR A 227 -20.51 2.49 2.82
N ARG A 228 -20.63 1.30 3.36
CA ARG A 228 -21.03 1.08 4.76
C ARG A 228 -20.05 1.71 5.73
N ILE A 229 -18.77 1.36 5.62
CA ILE A 229 -17.74 1.85 6.55
C ILE A 229 -17.48 3.36 6.40
N ALA A 230 -17.74 3.95 5.24
CA ALA A 230 -17.76 5.41 5.06
C ALA A 230 -18.95 6.03 5.82
N GLY A 231 -20.18 5.54 5.58
CA GLY A 231 -21.38 6.03 6.23
C GLY A 231 -21.36 5.90 7.77
N GLU A 232 -20.68 4.89 8.28
CA GLU A 232 -20.46 4.65 9.72
C GLU A 232 -19.30 5.46 10.31
N ARG A 233 -18.59 6.29 9.52
CA ARG A 233 -17.33 6.98 9.88
C ARG A 233 -16.15 6.04 10.21
N ARG A 234 -16.30 4.78 9.90
CA ARG A 234 -15.28 3.77 10.18
C ARG A 234 -14.01 3.97 9.36
N LEU A 235 -14.11 4.52 8.13
CA LEU A 235 -12.94 4.92 7.34
C LEU A 235 -12.09 5.97 8.07
N ALA A 236 -12.72 7.03 8.58
CA ALA A 236 -12.03 8.07 9.35
C ALA A 236 -11.43 7.52 10.66
N GLU A 237 -12.14 6.63 11.36
CA GLU A 237 -11.62 5.98 12.57
C GLU A 237 -10.37 5.15 12.29
N LEU A 238 -10.38 4.33 11.22
CA LEU A 238 -9.24 3.52 10.80
C LEU A 238 -8.08 4.41 10.35
N TYR A 239 -8.36 5.48 9.61
CA TYR A 239 -7.34 6.47 9.27
C TYR A 239 -6.69 7.07 10.53
N ASN A 240 -7.50 7.56 11.46
CA ASN A 240 -7.01 8.15 12.71
C ASN A 240 -6.19 7.16 13.53
N LYS A 241 -6.62 5.88 13.58
CA LYS A 241 -5.90 4.81 14.27
C LYS A 241 -4.46 4.66 13.76
N TRP A 242 -4.27 4.67 12.44
CA TRP A 242 -2.99 4.32 11.83
C TRP A 242 -2.10 5.53 11.51
N PHE A 243 -2.68 6.71 11.30
CA PHE A 243 -1.93 7.89 10.85
C PHE A 243 -1.81 8.99 11.91
N LEU A 244 -2.71 9.04 12.90
CA LEU A 244 -2.71 10.11 13.90
C LEU A 244 -2.49 9.60 15.33
N ARG A 245 -2.85 8.36 15.64
CA ARG A 245 -2.64 7.76 16.97
C ARG A 245 -1.31 7.00 17.01
N ARG A 246 -0.93 6.57 18.23
CA ARG A 246 0.24 5.73 18.44
C ARG A 246 0.08 4.39 17.74
N LEU A 247 1.09 4.01 16.97
CA LEU A 247 1.21 2.69 16.36
C LEU A 247 1.49 1.63 17.45
N PRO A 248 1.25 0.33 17.16
CA PRO A 248 1.64 -0.76 18.06
C PRO A 248 3.13 -0.80 18.42
N THR A 249 3.98 -0.16 17.62
CA THR A 249 5.42 0.04 17.86
C THR A 249 5.72 1.17 18.83
N GLY A 250 4.73 2.05 19.13
CA GLY A 250 4.81 3.15 20.09
C GLY A 250 4.98 4.53 19.48
N GLU A 251 5.37 4.63 18.23
CA GLU A 251 5.56 5.89 17.49
C GLU A 251 4.25 6.42 16.92
N THR A 252 4.26 7.68 16.47
CA THR A 252 3.15 8.34 15.81
C THR A 252 3.64 8.93 14.49
N LEU A 253 2.88 8.72 13.40
CA LEU A 253 3.22 9.30 12.11
C LEU A 253 2.85 10.78 11.99
N ASN A 254 1.78 11.22 12.68
CA ASN A 254 1.24 12.58 12.62
C ASN A 254 0.95 13.04 11.18
N LEU A 255 0.36 12.17 10.38
CA LEU A 255 0.00 12.45 8.99
C LEU A 255 -1.50 12.73 8.88
N PRO A 256 -1.94 14.01 8.87
CA PRO A 256 -3.35 14.35 8.68
C PRO A 256 -3.83 13.92 7.29
N MET A 257 -5.12 13.59 7.21
CA MET A 257 -5.76 13.23 5.94
C MET A 257 -5.70 14.41 4.97
N SER A 258 -5.32 14.13 3.72
CA SER A 258 -5.36 15.15 2.68
C SER A 258 -6.80 15.54 2.35
N ALA A 259 -7.01 16.80 1.93
CA ALA A 259 -8.35 17.27 1.49
C ALA A 259 -8.90 16.40 0.34
N GLN A 260 -8.05 15.93 -0.53
CA GLN A 260 -8.42 15.07 -1.64
C GLN A 260 -8.92 13.69 -1.16
N LEU A 261 -8.26 13.06 -0.18
CA LEU A 261 -8.71 11.80 0.39
C LEU A 261 -10.01 11.98 1.18
N ALA A 262 -10.15 13.08 1.92
CA ALA A 262 -11.38 13.41 2.64
C ALA A 262 -12.56 13.56 1.67
N GLU A 263 -12.34 14.16 0.49
CA GLU A 263 -13.37 14.24 -0.54
C GLU A 263 -13.78 12.87 -1.08
N ILE A 264 -12.82 11.98 -1.31
CA ILE A 264 -13.11 10.59 -1.72
C ILE A 264 -13.99 9.89 -0.67
N PHE A 265 -13.70 10.05 0.62
CA PHE A 265 -14.49 9.43 1.68
C PHE A 265 -15.91 10.01 1.75
N ARG A 266 -16.07 11.33 1.55
CA ARG A 266 -17.41 11.94 1.42
C ARG A 266 -18.19 11.40 0.23
N MET A 267 -17.54 11.22 -0.91
CA MET A 267 -18.17 10.63 -2.11
C MET A 267 -18.60 9.18 -1.88
N LEU A 268 -17.94 8.45 -1.01
CA LEU A 268 -18.31 7.09 -0.59
C LEU A 268 -19.45 7.07 0.43
N GLY A 269 -19.84 8.22 0.98
CA GLY A 269 -20.97 8.34 1.92
C GLY A 269 -20.58 8.73 3.34
N GLU A 270 -19.33 9.16 3.60
CA GLU A 270 -18.94 9.65 4.92
C GLU A 270 -19.68 10.97 5.24
N PRO A 271 -20.41 11.06 6.36
CA PRO A 271 -21.12 12.27 6.74
C PRO A 271 -20.15 13.39 7.15
N GLU A 272 -20.58 14.64 6.95
CA GLU A 272 -19.85 15.86 7.33
C GLU A 272 -19.52 15.93 8.84
#